data_94a6885e991db48810822db99189673d
#
_entry.id   94a6885e991db48810822db99189673d
#
_cell.length_a   1.000
_cell.length_b   1.000
_cell.length_c   1.000
_cell.angle_alpha   90.00
_cell.angle_beta   90.00
_cell.angle_gamma   90.00
#
_symmetry.space_group_name_H-M   'P 1'
#
loop_
_entity.id
_entity.type
_entity.pdbx_description
1 polymer ?
#
loop_
_entity_poly.entity_id
_entity_poly.type
_entity_poly.pdbx_seq_one_letter_code
_entity_poly.pdbx_strand_id
1 'polypeptide(L)'
;VVKIHEIIMKATLIFFLLAQVSWAGPFEQRGLFDFMLEDEASGIIPYDPDNPLISMCPYRCQCHLRVVQCSDLGLDKVPWDFPPDTTLLDLQNNKITEIKEGAFKNLKDLHTLILVNNKISKISPEAFKPLVKLERLYLSKNQLKELPEKMPRTLQELRVHENEITKLRKSDFNGLNNVLVIELGGNPLKNSGIENGAFQGLKSLSYIRISDTNITAIPQGLPTSLTEVHLDGNKITKVDAPSLKGLINLSK
;
A
#
# COMPACT_ATOMS: atom_id res chain seq x y z
N VAL A 1 12.69 -19.30 46.38
CA VAL A 1 12.60 -19.95 45.05
C VAL A 1 11.29 -19.54 44.33
N VAL A 2 10.17 -19.43 45.05
CA VAL A 2 8.85 -19.08 44.45
C VAL A 2 8.82 -17.62 43.90
N LYS A 3 9.46 -16.66 44.56
CA LYS A 3 9.48 -15.26 44.11
C LYS A 3 10.26 -15.01 42.80
N ILE A 4 11.28 -15.83 42.53
CA ILE A 4 12.11 -15.69 41.32
C ILE A 4 11.32 -16.22 40.07
N HIS A 5 10.52 -17.24 40.24
CA HIS A 5 9.69 -17.81 39.17
C HIS A 5 8.58 -16.85 38.71
N GLU A 6 7.99 -16.09 39.64
CA GLU A 6 6.96 -15.11 39.35
C GLU A 6 7.52 -13.85 38.61
N ILE A 7 8.75 -13.45 38.94
CA ILE A 7 9.45 -12.35 38.26
C ILE A 7 9.85 -12.76 36.84
N ILE A 8 10.31 -14.00 36.65
CA ILE A 8 10.70 -14.50 35.31
C ILE A 8 9.43 -14.66 34.43
N MET A 9 8.31 -15.17 34.97
CA MET A 9 7.04 -15.26 34.23
C MET A 9 6.49 -13.88 33.84
N LYS A 10 6.58 -12.87 34.71
CA LYS A 10 6.18 -11.49 34.37
C LYS A 10 7.10 -10.83 33.35
N ALA A 11 8.41 -11.09 33.44
CA ALA A 11 9.38 -10.58 32.48
C ALA A 11 9.22 -11.22 31.10
N THR A 12 8.94 -12.52 31.01
CA THR A 12 8.66 -13.21 29.74
C THR A 12 7.34 -12.76 29.13
N LEU A 13 6.29 -12.51 29.93
CA LEU A 13 5.01 -11.98 29.43
C LEU A 13 5.18 -10.55 28.88
N ILE A 14 5.96 -9.70 29.55
CA ILE A 14 6.28 -8.32 29.08
C ILE A 14 7.13 -8.39 27.81
N PHE A 15 8.09 -9.33 27.71
CA PHE A 15 8.90 -9.52 26.51
C PHE A 15 8.07 -10.02 25.32
N PHE A 16 7.09 -10.91 25.54
CA PHE A 16 6.17 -11.35 24.50
C PHE A 16 5.21 -10.23 24.06
N LEU A 17 4.73 -9.39 24.99
CA LEU A 17 3.90 -8.22 24.67
C LEU A 17 4.71 -7.14 23.92
N LEU A 18 5.97 -6.91 24.29
CA LEU A 18 6.84 -5.96 23.60
C LEU A 18 7.32 -6.48 22.24
N ALA A 19 7.51 -7.79 22.08
CA ALA A 19 7.86 -8.39 20.80
C ALA A 19 6.69 -8.36 19.79
N GLN A 20 5.44 -8.37 20.26
CA GLN A 20 4.28 -8.18 19.39
C GLN A 20 4.06 -6.72 18.97
N VAL A 21 4.52 -5.75 19.77
CA VAL A 21 4.44 -4.31 19.45
C VAL A 21 5.53 -3.88 18.47
N SER A 22 6.66 -4.60 18.38
CA SER A 22 7.76 -4.24 17.46
C SER A 22 7.57 -4.68 16.00
N TRP A 23 6.50 -5.44 15.69
CA TRP A 23 6.15 -5.88 14.33
C TRP A 23 4.99 -5.11 13.70
N ALA A 24 4.36 -4.22 14.45
CA ALA A 24 3.36 -3.30 13.92
C ALA A 24 4.08 -2.08 13.34
N GLY A 25 4.32 -2.07 12.04
CA GLY A 25 4.58 -0.82 11.34
C GLY A 25 3.42 0.16 11.60
N PRO A 26 3.64 1.49 11.52
CA PRO A 26 2.68 2.48 11.99
C PRO A 26 1.29 2.44 11.31
N PHE A 27 1.07 1.53 10.37
CA PHE A 27 -0.20 1.35 9.69
C PHE A 27 -0.46 -0.14 9.39
N GLU A 28 -0.83 -0.93 10.39
CA GLU A 28 -1.43 -2.24 10.13
C GLU A 28 -2.80 -2.05 9.45
N GLN A 29 -3.04 -2.82 8.40
CA GLN A 29 -4.31 -2.84 7.65
C GLN A 29 -5.56 -3.10 8.52
N ARG A 30 -5.41 -3.62 9.74
CA ARG A 30 -6.51 -3.87 10.69
C ARG A 30 -7.20 -2.60 11.18
N GLY A 31 -6.46 -1.50 11.40
CA GLY A 31 -7.04 -0.26 11.91
C GLY A 31 -7.96 0.47 10.95
N LEU A 32 -7.92 0.17 9.65
CA LEU A 32 -8.78 0.85 8.67
C LEU A 32 -10.22 0.31 8.71
N PHE A 33 -10.40 -0.98 9.04
CA PHE A 33 -11.73 -1.59 9.13
C PHE A 33 -12.37 -1.40 10.52
N ASP A 34 -11.58 -1.42 11.60
CA ASP A 34 -12.10 -1.22 12.96
C ASP A 34 -12.70 0.19 13.15
N PHE A 35 -12.10 1.21 12.53
CA PHE A 35 -12.61 2.58 12.61
C PHE A 35 -13.94 2.80 11.86
N MET A 36 -14.25 1.96 10.86
CA MET A 36 -15.49 2.07 10.08
C MET A 36 -16.63 1.19 10.59
N LEU A 37 -16.37 0.29 11.56
CA LEU A 37 -17.38 -0.65 12.09
C LEU A 37 -18.03 -0.20 13.40
N GLU A 38 -17.53 0.85 14.06
CA GLU A 38 -18.08 1.29 15.35
C GLU A 38 -19.25 2.27 15.26
N ASP A 39 -19.57 2.83 14.09
CA ASP A 39 -20.74 3.68 13.93
C ASP A 39 -21.81 3.03 13.04
N GLU A 40 -22.90 2.66 13.70
CA GLU A 40 -24.23 2.34 13.20
C GLU A 40 -24.52 0.87 12.86
N ALA A 41 -25.28 0.31 13.78
CA ALA A 41 -26.04 -0.91 13.62
C ALA A 41 -27.08 -0.82 12.48
N SER A 42 -27.08 -1.89 11.65
CA SER A 42 -28.25 -2.43 10.94
C SER A 42 -29.14 -1.47 10.14
N GLY A 43 -28.82 -1.32 8.90
CA GLY A 43 -29.79 -0.94 7.88
C GLY A 43 -29.61 -1.77 6.62
N ILE A 44 -30.10 -2.99 6.60
CA ILE A 44 -30.33 -3.71 5.33
C ILE A 44 -31.42 -2.90 4.63
N ILE A 45 -31.03 -2.13 3.62
CA ILE A 45 -32.00 -1.49 2.72
C ILE A 45 -32.59 -2.63 1.87
N PRO A 46 -33.92 -2.87 1.94
CA PRO A 46 -34.54 -3.91 1.12
C PRO A 46 -34.34 -3.58 -0.37
N TYR A 47 -34.05 -4.60 -1.18
CA TYR A 47 -34.07 -4.50 -2.63
C TYR A 47 -35.40 -3.92 -3.10
N ASP A 48 -35.39 -2.73 -3.68
CA ASP A 48 -36.51 -2.09 -4.31
C ASP A 48 -36.38 -2.24 -5.85
N PRO A 49 -37.17 -3.11 -6.48
CA PRO A 49 -37.05 -3.36 -7.92
C PRO A 49 -37.48 -2.16 -8.77
N ASP A 50 -38.16 -1.17 -8.19
CA ASP A 50 -38.70 -0.01 -8.92
C ASP A 50 -37.80 1.25 -8.81
N ASN A 51 -36.66 1.16 -8.08
CA ASN A 51 -35.71 2.27 -7.99
C ASN A 51 -34.40 1.95 -8.72
N PRO A 52 -34.23 2.42 -9.97
CA PRO A 52 -33.02 2.16 -10.77
C PRO A 52 -31.74 2.81 -10.23
N LEU A 53 -31.80 3.54 -9.14
CA LEU A 53 -30.64 4.15 -8.44
C LEU A 53 -30.12 3.28 -7.30
N ILE A 54 -30.78 2.15 -6.97
CA ILE A 54 -30.38 1.27 -5.89
C ILE A 54 -29.52 0.13 -6.42
N SER A 55 -28.27 0.23 -6.09
CA SER A 55 -27.31 -0.85 -5.96
C SER A 55 -26.87 -1.55 -7.24
N MET A 56 -26.03 -0.88 -7.98
CA MET A 56 -25.10 -1.56 -8.87
C MET A 56 -23.94 -2.14 -8.04
N CYS A 57 -24.25 -3.08 -7.12
CA CYS A 57 -23.21 -3.83 -6.43
C CYS A 57 -22.76 -4.97 -7.35
N PRO A 58 -21.47 -5.10 -7.67
CA PRO A 58 -21.00 -6.19 -8.51
C PRO A 58 -21.34 -7.55 -7.91
N TYR A 59 -21.67 -8.51 -8.76
CA TYR A 59 -22.06 -9.85 -8.35
C TYR A 59 -21.06 -10.46 -7.35
N ARG A 60 -21.56 -10.99 -6.25
CA ARG A 60 -20.83 -11.54 -5.09
C ARG A 60 -20.08 -10.53 -4.23
N CYS A 61 -19.92 -9.27 -4.63
CA CYS A 61 -19.39 -8.24 -3.75
C CYS A 61 -20.44 -7.81 -2.72
N GLN A 62 -19.98 -7.17 -1.66
CA GLN A 62 -20.82 -6.53 -0.65
C GLN A 62 -20.63 -5.02 -0.77
N CYS A 63 -21.72 -4.29 -0.86
CA CYS A 63 -21.70 -2.83 -0.90
C CYS A 63 -22.42 -2.30 0.33
N HIS A 64 -21.71 -1.53 1.13
CA HIS A 64 -22.26 -0.87 2.29
C HIS A 64 -21.84 0.60 2.28
N LEU A 65 -22.82 1.49 2.26
CA LEU A 65 -22.56 2.92 2.06
C LEU A 65 -21.68 3.13 0.81
N ARG A 66 -20.51 3.74 0.98
CA ARG A 66 -19.55 4.06 -0.09
C ARG A 66 -18.36 3.09 -0.14
N VAL A 67 -18.48 1.95 0.52
CA VAL A 67 -17.46 0.89 0.56
C VAL A 67 -17.93 -0.30 -0.26
N VAL A 68 -17.09 -0.77 -1.17
CA VAL A 68 -17.33 -1.98 -1.97
C VAL A 68 -16.28 -3.02 -1.60
N GLN A 69 -16.75 -4.15 -1.08
CA GLN A 69 -15.92 -5.26 -0.64
C GLN A 69 -16.09 -6.46 -1.56
N CYS A 70 -15.03 -6.81 -2.26
CA CYS A 70 -14.95 -7.93 -3.19
C CYS A 70 -13.77 -8.85 -2.86
N SER A 71 -13.36 -8.91 -1.60
CA SER A 71 -12.24 -9.75 -1.14
C SER A 71 -12.60 -11.22 -1.08
N ASP A 72 -11.59 -12.10 -1.26
CA ASP A 72 -11.73 -13.55 -1.07
C ASP A 72 -12.76 -14.26 -1.97
N LEU A 73 -13.06 -13.68 -3.13
CA LEU A 73 -14.09 -14.19 -4.05
C LEU A 73 -13.54 -15.08 -5.19
N GLY A 74 -12.19 -15.22 -5.26
CA GLY A 74 -11.55 -15.98 -6.33
C GLY A 74 -11.65 -15.32 -7.72
N LEU A 75 -11.83 -14.00 -7.76
CA LEU A 75 -11.97 -13.23 -9.00
C LEU A 75 -10.68 -13.30 -9.83
N ASP A 76 -10.80 -13.55 -11.12
CA ASP A 76 -9.69 -13.56 -12.09
C ASP A 76 -9.51 -12.21 -12.82
N LYS A 77 -10.47 -11.31 -12.68
CA LYS A 77 -10.48 -9.96 -13.26
C LYS A 77 -11.24 -8.99 -12.37
N VAL A 78 -10.98 -7.70 -12.54
CA VAL A 78 -11.73 -6.63 -11.86
C VAL A 78 -13.20 -6.69 -12.31
N PRO A 79 -14.16 -6.72 -11.38
CA PRO A 79 -15.58 -6.59 -11.71
C PRO A 79 -15.86 -5.25 -12.40
N TRP A 80 -17.04 -5.14 -12.95
CA TRP A 80 -17.56 -3.91 -13.53
C TRP A 80 -18.83 -3.49 -12.80
N ASP A 81 -19.38 -2.32 -13.09
CA ASP A 81 -20.58 -1.77 -12.44
C ASP A 81 -20.43 -1.48 -10.93
N PHE A 82 -19.31 -0.88 -10.54
CA PHE A 82 -19.18 -0.32 -9.20
C PHE A 82 -20.08 0.90 -9.02
N PRO A 83 -20.68 1.10 -7.81
CA PRO A 83 -21.35 2.34 -7.47
C PRO A 83 -20.42 3.55 -7.70
N PRO A 84 -20.87 4.59 -8.41
CA PRO A 84 -19.99 5.70 -8.81
C PRO A 84 -19.51 6.56 -7.64
N ASP A 85 -20.21 6.53 -6.50
CA ASP A 85 -19.87 7.23 -5.28
C ASP A 85 -18.94 6.45 -4.34
N THR A 86 -18.44 5.28 -4.78
CA THR A 86 -17.52 4.43 -4.01
C THR A 86 -16.26 5.20 -3.61
N THR A 87 -15.94 5.18 -2.31
CA THR A 87 -14.72 5.80 -1.75
C THR A 87 -13.64 4.80 -1.40
N LEU A 88 -14.02 3.55 -1.10
CA LEU A 88 -13.11 2.46 -0.84
C LEU A 88 -13.52 1.23 -1.64
N LEU A 89 -12.56 0.66 -2.38
CA LEU A 89 -12.74 -0.59 -3.12
C LEU A 89 -11.70 -1.62 -2.65
N ASP A 90 -12.20 -2.72 -2.09
CA ASP A 90 -11.39 -3.84 -1.66
C ASP A 90 -11.52 -5.03 -2.61
N LEU A 91 -10.43 -5.37 -3.28
CA LEU A 91 -10.28 -6.50 -4.20
C LEU A 91 -9.18 -7.46 -3.74
N GLN A 92 -8.79 -7.42 -2.46
CA GLN A 92 -7.71 -8.27 -1.95
C GLN A 92 -8.06 -9.77 -2.00
N ASN A 93 -7.01 -10.60 -1.94
CA ASN A 93 -7.14 -12.06 -1.87
C ASN A 93 -7.93 -12.68 -3.04
N ASN A 94 -7.68 -12.21 -4.25
CA ASN A 94 -8.28 -12.74 -5.46
C ASN A 94 -7.20 -13.34 -6.40
N LYS A 95 -7.53 -13.59 -7.64
CA LYS A 95 -6.66 -14.17 -8.67
C LYS A 95 -6.49 -13.24 -9.87
N ILE A 96 -6.67 -11.93 -9.69
CA ILE A 96 -6.59 -10.93 -10.75
C ILE A 96 -5.16 -10.90 -11.31
N THR A 97 -5.02 -10.99 -12.62
CA THR A 97 -3.71 -11.04 -13.30
C THR A 97 -3.33 -9.74 -13.98
N GLU A 98 -4.32 -8.94 -14.38
CA GLU A 98 -4.09 -7.65 -15.06
C GLU A 98 -5.15 -6.61 -14.68
N ILE A 99 -4.76 -5.36 -14.68
CA ILE A 99 -5.67 -4.21 -14.57
C ILE A 99 -5.72 -3.52 -15.93
N LYS A 100 -6.87 -3.60 -16.57
CA LYS A 100 -7.10 -3.03 -17.90
C LYS A 100 -7.44 -1.55 -17.83
N GLU A 101 -7.25 -0.86 -18.93
CA GLU A 101 -7.84 0.46 -19.12
C GLU A 101 -9.35 0.43 -18.91
N GLY A 102 -9.89 1.44 -18.22
CA GLY A 102 -11.32 1.52 -17.93
C GLY A 102 -11.83 0.61 -16.82
N ALA A 103 -10.96 -0.20 -16.17
CA ALA A 103 -11.36 -1.04 -15.03
C ALA A 103 -12.05 -0.25 -13.92
N PHE A 104 -11.70 1.01 -13.74
CA PHE A 104 -12.21 1.90 -12.70
C PHE A 104 -12.89 3.17 -13.28
N LYS A 105 -13.46 3.09 -14.48
CA LYS A 105 -13.91 4.25 -15.27
C LYS A 105 -14.84 5.24 -14.55
N ASN A 106 -15.68 4.76 -13.62
CA ASN A 106 -16.70 5.59 -12.95
C ASN A 106 -16.31 5.99 -11.52
N LEU A 107 -15.14 5.58 -11.01
CA LEU A 107 -14.77 5.71 -9.61
C LEU A 107 -14.02 7.02 -9.30
N LYS A 108 -14.62 8.15 -9.67
CA LYS A 108 -14.00 9.48 -9.48
C LYS A 108 -13.83 9.88 -8.00
N ASP A 109 -14.64 9.30 -7.12
CA ASP A 109 -14.63 9.57 -5.68
C ASP A 109 -13.81 8.54 -4.90
N LEU A 110 -13.11 7.62 -5.56
CA LEU A 110 -12.31 6.61 -4.89
C LEU A 110 -11.08 7.22 -4.19
N HIS A 111 -10.96 7.01 -2.88
CA HIS A 111 -9.83 7.44 -2.06
C HIS A 111 -8.87 6.28 -1.75
N THR A 112 -9.40 5.06 -1.62
CA THR A 112 -8.61 3.89 -1.27
C THR A 112 -8.89 2.73 -2.22
N LEU A 113 -7.84 2.17 -2.84
CA LEU A 113 -7.90 0.99 -3.69
C LEU A 113 -6.98 -0.10 -3.14
N ILE A 114 -7.57 -1.25 -2.77
CA ILE A 114 -6.87 -2.40 -2.19
C ILE A 114 -6.87 -3.54 -3.21
N LEU A 115 -5.68 -3.88 -3.71
CA LEU A 115 -5.42 -4.95 -4.69
C LEU A 115 -4.41 -5.97 -4.14
N VAL A 116 -4.26 -6.03 -2.83
CA VAL A 116 -3.29 -6.86 -2.12
C VAL A 116 -3.56 -8.36 -2.36
N ASN A 117 -2.49 -9.13 -2.46
CA ASN A 117 -2.56 -10.59 -2.59
C ASN A 117 -3.42 -11.04 -3.78
N ASN A 118 -2.98 -10.63 -4.96
CA ASN A 118 -3.50 -11.06 -6.26
C ASN A 118 -2.34 -11.67 -7.09
N LYS A 119 -2.51 -11.78 -8.39
CA LYS A 119 -1.49 -12.25 -9.35
C LYS A 119 -1.20 -11.18 -10.40
N ILE A 120 -1.33 -9.90 -10.04
CA ILE A 120 -1.22 -8.79 -10.97
C ILE A 120 0.23 -8.66 -11.44
N SER A 121 0.43 -8.87 -12.74
CA SER A 121 1.72 -8.69 -13.41
C SER A 121 1.72 -7.55 -14.41
N LYS A 122 0.52 -7.03 -14.77
CA LYS A 122 0.35 -5.99 -15.77
C LYS A 122 -0.73 -5.00 -15.33
N ILE A 123 -0.42 -3.72 -15.44
CA ILE A 123 -1.36 -2.61 -15.22
C ILE A 123 -1.27 -1.69 -16.45
N SER A 124 -2.42 -1.41 -17.08
CA SER A 124 -2.48 -0.46 -18.18
C SER A 124 -2.04 0.94 -17.72
N PRO A 125 -1.25 1.67 -18.49
CA PRO A 125 -0.82 3.03 -18.15
C PRO A 125 -1.97 4.01 -17.83
N GLU A 126 -3.14 3.81 -18.41
CA GLU A 126 -4.33 4.65 -18.21
C GLU A 126 -5.32 4.08 -17.17
N ALA A 127 -4.98 2.94 -16.51
CA ALA A 127 -5.88 2.26 -15.60
C ALA A 127 -6.36 3.13 -14.44
N PHE A 128 -5.48 3.95 -13.88
CA PHE A 128 -5.77 4.82 -12.72
C PHE A 128 -6.19 6.25 -13.11
N LYS A 129 -6.25 6.59 -14.40
CA LYS A 129 -6.60 7.93 -14.88
C LYS A 129 -7.94 8.47 -14.32
N PRO A 130 -9.01 7.65 -14.18
CA PRO A 130 -10.27 8.12 -13.60
C PRO A 130 -10.20 8.45 -12.12
N LEU A 131 -9.20 7.93 -11.38
CA LEU A 131 -9.11 7.95 -9.94
C LEU A 131 -8.52 9.27 -9.43
N VAL A 132 -9.19 10.39 -9.71
CA VAL A 132 -8.69 11.75 -9.46
C VAL A 132 -8.63 12.15 -7.99
N LYS A 133 -9.20 11.33 -7.08
CA LYS A 133 -9.15 11.52 -5.62
C LYS A 133 -8.40 10.40 -4.90
N LEU A 134 -7.72 9.51 -5.63
CA LEU A 134 -7.05 8.36 -5.00
C LEU A 134 -5.87 8.82 -4.13
N GLU A 135 -5.94 8.49 -2.85
CA GLU A 135 -4.92 8.80 -1.84
C GLU A 135 -4.11 7.57 -1.44
N ARG A 136 -4.72 6.39 -1.43
CA ARG A 136 -4.09 5.14 -1.00
C ARG A 136 -4.19 4.06 -2.05
N LEU A 137 -3.04 3.54 -2.48
CA LEU A 137 -2.94 2.47 -3.46
C LEU A 137 -2.12 1.30 -2.88
N TYR A 138 -2.78 0.17 -2.66
CA TYR A 138 -2.18 -1.03 -2.09
C TYR A 138 -2.11 -2.15 -3.11
N LEU A 139 -0.90 -2.44 -3.59
CA LEU A 139 -0.57 -3.42 -4.62
C LEU A 139 0.38 -4.52 -4.11
N SER A 140 0.53 -4.65 -2.81
CA SER A 140 1.46 -5.62 -2.21
C SER A 140 1.05 -7.06 -2.49
N LYS A 141 2.03 -7.97 -2.46
CA LYS A 141 1.81 -9.41 -2.73
C LYS A 141 1.19 -9.66 -4.11
N ASN A 142 1.86 -9.14 -5.13
CA ASN A 142 1.53 -9.33 -6.54
C ASN A 142 2.78 -9.76 -7.33
N GLN A 143 2.75 -9.67 -8.64
CA GLN A 143 3.83 -10.09 -9.55
C GLN A 143 4.33 -8.94 -10.42
N LEU A 144 4.27 -7.71 -9.92
CA LEU A 144 4.70 -6.52 -10.65
C LEU A 144 6.22 -6.49 -10.76
N LYS A 145 6.74 -6.31 -11.98
CA LYS A 145 8.18 -6.18 -12.25
C LYS A 145 8.65 -4.72 -12.24
N GLU A 146 7.72 -3.81 -12.35
CA GLU A 146 7.93 -2.36 -12.39
C GLU A 146 6.76 -1.65 -11.68
N LEU A 147 6.96 -0.41 -11.26
CA LEU A 147 5.88 0.41 -10.72
C LEU A 147 4.87 0.77 -11.82
N PRO A 148 3.59 0.95 -11.46
CA PRO A 148 2.59 1.42 -12.43
C PRO A 148 2.96 2.77 -13.02
N GLU A 149 2.75 2.93 -14.31
CA GLU A 149 2.87 4.23 -14.95
C GLU A 149 1.69 5.15 -14.58
N LYS A 150 1.91 6.46 -14.68
CA LYS A 150 0.87 7.49 -14.54
C LYS A 150 -0.01 7.34 -13.29
N MET A 151 0.62 7.04 -12.16
CA MET A 151 -0.07 7.03 -10.88
C MET A 151 -0.71 8.39 -10.56
N PRO A 152 -1.88 8.43 -9.87
CA PRO A 152 -2.55 9.67 -9.52
C PRO A 152 -1.69 10.60 -8.66
N ARG A 153 -1.67 11.89 -9.00
CA ARG A 153 -0.89 12.91 -8.25
C ARG A 153 -1.44 13.21 -6.85
N THR A 154 -2.62 12.71 -6.56
CA THR A 154 -3.28 12.81 -5.25
C THR A 154 -2.77 11.78 -4.26
N LEU A 155 -1.98 10.77 -4.70
CA LEU A 155 -1.47 9.72 -3.84
C LEU A 155 -0.69 10.29 -2.66
N GLN A 156 -1.02 9.74 -1.47
CA GLN A 156 -0.35 9.98 -0.20
C GLN A 156 0.36 8.71 0.31
N GLU A 157 -0.16 7.53 -0.05
CA GLU A 157 0.39 6.25 0.38
C GLU A 157 0.42 5.24 -0.76
N LEU A 158 1.61 4.66 -0.99
CA LEU A 158 1.85 3.62 -1.98
C LEU A 158 2.50 2.40 -1.30
N ARG A 159 1.82 1.24 -1.35
CA ARG A 159 2.38 -0.03 -0.88
C ARG A 159 2.50 -1.01 -2.03
N VAL A 160 3.74 -1.42 -2.31
CA VAL A 160 4.09 -2.34 -3.40
C VAL A 160 5.09 -3.40 -2.94
N HIS A 161 5.14 -3.65 -1.62
CA HIS A 161 6.01 -4.67 -1.06
C HIS A 161 5.63 -6.09 -1.52
N GLU A 162 6.58 -7.02 -1.46
CA GLU A 162 6.37 -8.40 -1.90
C GLU A 162 5.84 -8.49 -3.36
N ASN A 163 6.58 -7.88 -4.28
CA ASN A 163 6.42 -7.97 -5.72
C ASN A 163 7.74 -8.44 -6.36
N GLU A 164 7.85 -8.33 -7.67
CA GLU A 164 9.05 -8.68 -8.44
C GLU A 164 9.78 -7.44 -8.99
N ILE A 165 9.67 -6.29 -8.33
CA ILE A 165 10.21 -5.01 -8.81
C ILE A 165 11.73 -5.03 -8.74
N THR A 166 12.36 -4.81 -9.90
CA THR A 166 13.83 -4.79 -10.05
C THR A 166 14.37 -3.41 -10.37
N LYS A 167 13.50 -2.48 -10.79
CA LYS A 167 13.91 -1.14 -11.24
C LYS A 167 13.03 -0.05 -10.62
N LEU A 168 13.67 1.06 -10.26
CA LEU A 168 13.03 2.33 -9.94
C LEU A 168 13.60 3.39 -10.88
N ARG A 169 12.74 3.97 -11.72
CA ARG A 169 13.11 5.00 -12.68
C ARG A 169 12.85 6.38 -12.11
N LYS A 170 13.56 7.38 -12.60
CA LYS A 170 13.32 8.77 -12.27
C LYS A 170 11.90 9.22 -12.61
N SER A 171 11.30 8.64 -13.66
CA SER A 171 9.92 8.93 -14.08
C SER A 171 8.84 8.34 -13.16
N ASP A 172 9.13 7.29 -12.41
CA ASP A 172 8.14 6.52 -11.67
C ASP A 172 7.41 7.36 -10.60
N PHE A 173 8.13 8.27 -9.96
CA PHE A 173 7.58 9.15 -8.92
C PHE A 173 7.36 10.59 -9.39
N ASN A 174 7.42 10.83 -10.70
CA ASN A 174 7.29 12.19 -11.22
C ASN A 174 5.89 12.77 -10.95
N GLY A 175 5.85 13.90 -10.26
CA GLY A 175 4.60 14.60 -9.91
C GLY A 175 3.90 14.04 -8.66
N LEU A 176 4.44 13.03 -7.99
CA LEU A 176 3.88 12.47 -6.77
C LEU A 176 4.30 13.28 -5.52
N ASN A 177 4.05 14.58 -5.56
CA ASN A 177 4.50 15.52 -4.53
C ASN A 177 3.83 15.32 -3.16
N ASN A 178 2.68 14.64 -3.12
CA ASN A 178 1.87 14.45 -1.91
C ASN A 178 2.14 13.10 -1.20
N VAL A 179 2.95 12.23 -1.79
CA VAL A 179 3.24 10.93 -1.20
C VAL A 179 4.04 11.09 0.08
N LEU A 180 3.49 10.55 1.17
CA LEU A 180 4.05 10.56 2.52
C LEU A 180 4.69 9.22 2.88
N VAL A 181 4.14 8.11 2.38
CA VAL A 181 4.53 6.74 2.74
C VAL A 181 4.74 5.89 1.49
N ILE A 182 5.90 5.23 1.42
CA ILE A 182 6.20 4.21 0.39
C ILE A 182 6.74 2.95 1.05
N GLU A 183 6.15 1.80 0.71
CA GLU A 183 6.65 0.48 1.06
C GLU A 183 7.06 -0.31 -0.18
N LEU A 184 8.36 -0.63 -0.28
CA LEU A 184 9.00 -1.35 -1.39
C LEU A 184 9.64 -2.67 -0.94
N GLY A 185 9.50 -3.04 0.33
CA GLY A 185 10.16 -4.22 0.90
C GLY A 185 9.81 -5.52 0.19
N GLY A 186 10.66 -6.55 0.31
CA GLY A 186 10.40 -7.86 -0.30
C GLY A 186 10.41 -7.88 -1.83
N ASN A 187 11.02 -6.88 -2.48
CA ASN A 187 11.25 -6.86 -3.92
C ASN A 187 12.71 -7.21 -4.25
N PRO A 188 13.03 -7.83 -5.39
CA PRO A 188 14.40 -8.18 -5.77
C PRO A 188 15.22 -6.98 -6.28
N LEU A 189 15.05 -5.84 -5.64
CA LEU A 189 15.67 -4.56 -6.00
C LEU A 189 17.17 -4.57 -5.65
N LYS A 190 17.99 -4.08 -6.57
CA LYS A 190 19.45 -3.88 -6.40
C LYS A 190 19.78 -2.41 -6.60
N ASN A 191 20.93 -1.95 -6.06
CA ASN A 191 21.39 -0.58 -6.30
C ASN A 191 21.48 -0.23 -7.79
N SER A 192 21.92 -1.16 -8.64
CA SER A 192 21.99 -0.98 -10.10
C SER A 192 20.63 -0.81 -10.78
N GLY A 193 19.55 -1.21 -10.12
CA GLY A 193 18.17 -1.03 -10.59
C GLY A 193 17.55 0.30 -10.18
N ILE A 194 18.20 1.07 -9.30
CA ILE A 194 17.70 2.37 -8.85
C ILE A 194 18.40 3.45 -9.67
N GLU A 195 17.65 4.14 -10.52
CA GLU A 195 18.20 5.24 -11.32
C GLU A 195 18.64 6.41 -10.44
N ASN A 196 19.69 7.10 -10.87
CA ASN A 196 20.11 8.32 -10.18
C ASN A 196 18.98 9.36 -10.25
N GLY A 197 18.58 9.86 -9.08
CA GLY A 197 17.45 10.78 -8.95
C GLY A 197 16.06 10.11 -8.98
N ALA A 198 15.98 8.80 -8.82
CA ALA A 198 14.69 8.09 -8.79
C ALA A 198 13.70 8.68 -7.78
N PHE A 199 14.18 9.16 -6.64
CA PHE A 199 13.33 9.70 -5.55
C PHE A 199 13.05 11.21 -5.64
N GLN A 200 13.56 11.92 -6.67
CA GLN A 200 13.45 13.39 -6.77
C GLN A 200 12.02 13.92 -6.84
N GLY A 201 11.06 13.11 -7.29
CA GLY A 201 9.65 13.49 -7.36
C GLY A 201 8.92 13.50 -6.02
N LEU A 202 9.51 12.91 -4.98
CA LEU A 202 8.86 12.63 -3.69
C LEU A 202 9.17 13.75 -2.68
N LYS A 203 8.57 14.92 -2.85
CA LYS A 203 8.89 16.13 -2.07
C LYS A 203 8.38 16.10 -0.63
N SER A 204 7.37 15.30 -0.33
CA SER A 204 6.73 15.23 0.99
C SER A 204 6.95 13.90 1.69
N LEU A 205 7.78 13.01 1.13
CA LEU A 205 7.97 11.66 1.65
C LEU A 205 8.53 11.71 3.07
N SER A 206 7.79 11.15 4.03
CA SER A 206 8.20 11.06 5.44
C SER A 206 8.67 9.66 5.85
N TYR A 207 8.13 8.62 5.22
CA TYR A 207 8.43 7.23 5.50
C TYR A 207 8.77 6.46 4.22
N ILE A 208 9.88 5.71 4.25
CA ILE A 208 10.22 4.75 3.20
C ILE A 208 10.73 3.44 3.80
N ARG A 209 10.23 2.32 3.26
CA ARG A 209 10.72 0.99 3.57
C ARG A 209 11.25 0.30 2.32
N ILE A 210 12.54 -0.08 2.35
CA ILE A 210 13.23 -0.87 1.31
C ILE A 210 13.92 -2.06 2.03
N SER A 211 13.15 -2.76 2.86
CA SER A 211 13.63 -3.90 3.64
C SER A 211 13.54 -5.19 2.83
N ASP A 212 14.33 -6.19 3.19
CA ASP A 212 14.28 -7.52 2.55
C ASP A 212 14.42 -7.47 1.02
N THR A 213 15.35 -6.63 0.53
CA THR A 213 15.71 -6.52 -0.89
C THR A 213 17.16 -7.01 -1.13
N ASN A 214 17.75 -6.68 -2.26
CA ASN A 214 19.12 -7.07 -2.60
C ASN A 214 20.08 -5.86 -2.67
N ILE A 215 19.76 -4.74 -2.02
CA ILE A 215 20.66 -3.59 -2.01
C ILE A 215 21.87 -3.84 -1.11
N THR A 216 23.02 -3.32 -1.53
CA THR A 216 24.32 -3.45 -0.84
C THR A 216 24.83 -2.13 -0.30
N ALA A 217 24.14 -1.03 -0.61
CA ALA A 217 24.42 0.32 -0.12
C ALA A 217 23.11 1.09 0.03
N ILE A 218 23.09 2.11 0.86
CA ILE A 218 21.96 3.04 1.00
C ILE A 218 21.74 3.72 -0.36
N PRO A 219 20.50 3.75 -0.89
CA PRO A 219 20.21 4.45 -2.13
C PRO A 219 20.57 5.94 -2.06
N GLN A 220 21.16 6.47 -3.12
CA GLN A 220 21.50 7.88 -3.20
C GLN A 220 20.28 8.74 -3.50
N GLY A 221 20.30 9.98 -3.03
CA GLY A 221 19.26 10.97 -3.34
C GLY A 221 17.90 10.71 -2.68
N LEU A 222 17.91 10.08 -1.51
CA LEU A 222 16.71 9.97 -0.68
C LEU A 222 16.18 11.36 -0.33
N PRO A 223 14.85 11.57 -0.29
CA PRO A 223 14.25 12.87 0.01
C PRO A 223 14.63 13.41 1.38
N THR A 224 14.94 14.70 1.46
CA THR A 224 15.31 15.37 2.72
C THR A 224 14.15 15.56 3.69
N SER A 225 12.93 15.33 3.23
CA SER A 225 11.70 15.31 4.04
C SER A 225 11.56 14.07 4.92
N LEU A 226 12.36 13.02 4.68
CA LEU A 226 12.28 11.75 5.40
C LEU A 226 12.52 11.91 6.90
N THR A 227 11.63 11.31 7.68
CA THR A 227 11.73 11.17 9.14
C THR A 227 12.02 9.73 9.56
N GLU A 228 11.67 8.76 8.69
CA GLU A 228 11.83 7.33 8.98
C GLU A 228 12.25 6.56 7.74
N VAL A 229 13.31 5.71 7.86
CA VAL A 229 13.86 4.90 6.78
C VAL A 229 14.13 3.49 7.30
N HIS A 230 13.53 2.48 6.67
CA HIS A 230 13.73 1.08 6.98
C HIS A 230 14.51 0.38 5.85
N LEU A 231 15.67 -0.17 6.20
CA LEU A 231 16.59 -0.84 5.28
C LEU A 231 17.03 -2.21 5.80
N ASP A 232 16.33 -2.75 6.80
CA ASP A 232 16.60 -4.04 7.41
C ASP A 232 16.48 -5.21 6.39
N GLY A 233 17.09 -6.35 6.68
CA GLY A 233 17.04 -7.54 5.80
C GLY A 233 17.77 -7.37 4.45
N ASN A 234 18.64 -6.37 4.31
CA ASN A 234 19.44 -6.12 3.11
C ASN A 234 20.89 -6.62 3.24
N LYS A 235 21.70 -6.35 2.22
CA LYS A 235 23.12 -6.72 2.17
C LYS A 235 24.05 -5.51 2.35
N ILE A 236 23.59 -4.48 3.07
CA ILE A 236 24.35 -3.25 3.30
C ILE A 236 25.49 -3.55 4.28
N THR A 237 26.72 -3.38 3.84
CA THR A 237 27.94 -3.61 4.65
C THR A 237 28.60 -2.34 5.09
N LYS A 238 28.23 -1.20 4.49
CA LYS A 238 28.85 0.10 4.75
C LYS A 238 27.85 1.22 4.61
N VAL A 239 27.89 2.16 5.53
CA VAL A 239 27.13 3.41 5.47
C VAL A 239 28.13 4.52 5.14
N ASP A 240 27.91 5.22 4.05
CA ASP A 240 28.72 6.36 3.65
C ASP A 240 28.03 7.69 3.95
N ALA A 241 28.82 8.71 4.28
CA ALA A 241 28.30 10.03 4.61
C ALA A 241 27.48 10.69 3.46
N PRO A 242 27.83 10.54 2.17
CA PRO A 242 27.05 11.11 1.08
C PRO A 242 25.62 10.60 0.99
N SER A 243 25.36 9.32 1.31
CA SER A 243 24.00 8.75 1.23
C SER A 243 23.04 9.27 2.29
N LEU A 244 23.56 9.79 3.40
CA LEU A 244 22.78 10.40 4.49
C LEU A 244 22.74 11.94 4.42
N LYS A 245 23.41 12.53 3.43
CA LYS A 245 23.52 13.99 3.32
C LYS A 245 22.15 14.63 3.16
N GLY A 246 21.87 15.60 4.03
CA GLY A 246 20.61 16.36 4.01
C GLY A 246 19.43 15.71 4.71
N LEU A 247 19.56 14.49 5.24
CA LEU A 247 18.50 13.79 5.98
C LEU A 247 18.46 14.26 7.44
N ILE A 248 18.30 15.58 7.65
CA ILE A 248 18.36 16.21 8.97
C ILE A 248 17.15 15.94 9.86
N ASN A 249 16.04 15.49 9.26
CA ASN A 249 14.80 15.19 9.99
C ASN A 249 14.68 13.71 10.38
N LEU A 250 15.68 12.90 10.03
CA LEU A 250 15.64 11.47 10.26
C LEU A 250 15.70 11.16 11.76
N SER A 251 14.68 10.46 12.26
CA SER A 251 14.55 10.07 13.68
C SER A 251 14.57 8.55 13.90
N LYS A 252 14.36 7.77 12.83
CA LYS A 252 14.43 6.31 12.85
C LYS A 252 14.96 5.76 11.51
#